data_10342e0b53896fcce23bf4f0c7dc417b
#
_entry.id   10342e0b53896fcce23bf4f0c7dc417b
#
_cell.length_a   1.000
_cell.length_b   1.000
_cell.length_c   1.000
_cell.angle_alpha   90.00
_cell.angle_beta   90.00
_cell.angle_gamma   90.00
#
_symmetry.space_group_name_H-M   'P 1'
#
loop_
_entity.id
_entity.type
_entity.pdbx_description
1 polymer ?
#
loop_
_entity_poly.entity_id
_entity_poly.type
_entity_poly.pdbx_seq_one_letter_code
_entity_poly.pdbx_strand_id
1 'polypeptide(L)'
;LVPFEAQFTAGVVPEEERSNWERFTTATFVQLHDARDLAVLESGMDKYINLQNAVSKDWPAHAFHFEPLTTLAQNSFDKRSNFARGAHPAGLITISLIALILIALACFNYVNIAVVSATRRLKEIGIRKVVGSNRGQLVRQFLSENLLICMIALIAGGVLAEFIFLPGFNQLLAVDGVTLELEYLTNPALWGFFLILLILTGLGSGAYPAFYISAFKPVNI
;
A
#
# COMPACT_ATOMS: atom_id res chain seq x y z
N LEU A 1 21.81 -8.87 -12.03
CA LEU A 1 22.06 -8.26 -13.35
C LEU A 1 23.28 -8.93 -13.97
N VAL A 2 23.12 -9.51 -15.14
CA VAL A 2 24.21 -10.14 -15.88
C VAL A 2 24.65 -9.13 -16.96
N PRO A 3 25.96 -8.82 -17.07
CA PRO A 3 26.46 -7.96 -18.14
C PRO A 3 26.06 -8.52 -19.50
N PHE A 4 25.72 -7.62 -20.45
CA PHE A 4 25.28 -8.02 -21.79
C PHE A 4 26.29 -8.97 -22.47
N GLU A 5 27.57 -8.66 -22.39
CA GLU A 5 28.65 -9.47 -22.94
C GLU A 5 28.74 -10.88 -22.31
N ALA A 6 28.41 -10.99 -21.03
CA ALA A 6 28.50 -12.28 -20.32
C ALA A 6 27.45 -13.30 -20.81
N GLN A 7 26.37 -12.88 -21.42
CA GLN A 7 25.36 -13.79 -22.00
C GLN A 7 25.92 -14.58 -23.19
N PHE A 8 26.77 -13.95 -23.99
CA PHE A 8 27.44 -14.58 -25.14
C PHE A 8 28.59 -15.45 -24.69
N THR A 9 29.41 -14.95 -23.74
CA THR A 9 30.57 -15.68 -23.22
C THR A 9 30.17 -16.95 -22.46
N ALA A 10 29.01 -16.91 -21.77
CA ALA A 10 28.47 -18.06 -21.07
C ALA A 10 27.69 -19.04 -22.00
N GLY A 11 27.60 -18.79 -23.29
CA GLY A 11 26.88 -19.62 -24.24
C GLY A 11 25.36 -19.67 -24.05
N VAL A 12 24.80 -18.74 -23.26
CA VAL A 12 23.34 -18.61 -23.05
C VAL A 12 22.67 -18.11 -24.33
N VAL A 13 23.40 -17.29 -25.09
CA VAL A 13 22.97 -16.74 -26.37
C VAL A 13 24.04 -17.02 -27.41
N PRO A 14 23.68 -17.52 -28.60
CA PRO A 14 24.63 -17.69 -29.70
C PRO A 14 25.25 -16.35 -30.12
N GLU A 15 26.54 -16.35 -30.43
CA GLU A 15 27.27 -15.16 -30.86
C GLU A 15 26.65 -14.54 -32.13
N GLU A 16 26.05 -15.37 -32.99
CA GLU A 16 25.37 -14.97 -34.21
C GLU A 16 24.15 -14.05 -33.95
N GLU A 17 23.54 -14.17 -32.77
CA GLU A 17 22.39 -13.34 -32.37
C GLU A 17 22.78 -12.00 -31.77
N ARG A 18 24.07 -11.70 -31.62
CA ARG A 18 24.57 -10.46 -31.01
C ARG A 18 24.12 -9.21 -31.76
N SER A 19 24.00 -9.27 -33.07
CA SER A 19 23.58 -8.19 -33.96
C SER A 19 22.17 -8.38 -34.51
N ASN A 20 21.43 -9.34 -33.98
CA ASN A 20 20.06 -9.59 -34.43
C ASN A 20 19.07 -8.64 -33.80
N TRP A 21 18.58 -7.67 -34.59
CA TRP A 21 17.61 -6.65 -34.18
C TRP A 21 16.15 -7.16 -34.13
N GLU A 22 15.87 -8.38 -34.58
CA GLU A 22 14.56 -9.02 -34.46
C GLU A 22 14.34 -9.59 -33.04
N ARG A 23 15.43 -9.71 -32.28
CA ARG A 23 15.38 -10.30 -30.97
C ARG A 23 15.00 -9.26 -29.92
N PHE A 24 13.90 -9.51 -29.22
CA PHE A 24 13.50 -8.73 -28.07
C PHE A 24 14.16 -9.25 -26.79
N THR A 25 14.83 -8.40 -26.07
CA THR A 25 15.29 -8.67 -24.71
C THR A 25 14.19 -8.30 -23.72
N THR A 26 14.06 -9.06 -22.64
CA THR A 26 13.04 -8.80 -21.61
C THR A 26 13.23 -7.43 -20.97
N ALA A 27 14.46 -7.05 -20.71
CA ALA A 27 14.86 -5.74 -20.21
C ALA A 27 16.34 -5.49 -20.49
N THR A 28 16.70 -4.26 -20.76
CA THR A 28 18.09 -3.80 -20.89
C THR A 28 18.34 -2.70 -19.86
N PHE A 29 19.37 -2.87 -19.03
CA PHE A 29 19.76 -1.89 -18.04
C PHE A 29 21.06 -1.22 -18.46
N VAL A 30 21.11 0.10 -18.31
CA VAL A 30 22.30 0.90 -18.56
C VAL A 30 22.72 1.57 -17.26
N GLN A 31 23.95 1.35 -16.85
CA GLN A 31 24.52 2.04 -15.70
C GLN A 31 25.20 3.33 -16.19
N LEU A 32 24.70 4.46 -15.72
CA LEU A 32 25.27 5.78 -15.99
C LEU A 32 26.17 6.22 -14.83
N HIS A 33 27.22 6.96 -15.12
CA HIS A 33 28.13 7.53 -14.12
C HIS A 33 27.52 8.78 -13.46
N ASP A 34 26.81 9.59 -14.27
CA ASP A 34 26.08 10.77 -13.82
C ASP A 34 24.68 10.79 -14.47
N ALA A 35 23.68 11.31 -13.74
CA ALA A 35 22.31 11.47 -14.28
C ALA A 35 22.26 12.44 -15.49
N ARG A 36 23.23 13.34 -15.62
CA ARG A 36 23.37 14.26 -16.77
C ARG A 36 23.70 13.55 -18.07
N ASP A 37 24.33 12.38 -17.99
CA ASP A 37 24.68 11.57 -19.17
C ASP A 37 23.45 10.99 -19.86
N LEU A 38 22.28 10.98 -19.17
CA LEU A 38 21.02 10.52 -19.73
C LEU A 38 20.60 11.29 -20.98
N ALA A 39 20.69 12.61 -20.94
CA ALA A 39 20.32 13.45 -22.07
C ALA A 39 21.25 13.23 -23.30
N VAL A 40 22.53 12.96 -23.04
CA VAL A 40 23.48 12.61 -24.10
C VAL A 40 23.16 11.27 -24.72
N LEU A 41 22.81 10.29 -23.86
CA LEU A 41 22.41 8.95 -24.30
C LEU A 41 21.15 9.02 -25.15
N GLU A 42 20.10 9.70 -24.69
CA GLU A 42 18.84 9.86 -25.41
C GLU A 42 19.02 10.54 -26.76
N SER A 43 19.84 11.59 -26.84
CA SER A 43 20.14 12.29 -28.11
C SER A 43 20.87 11.40 -29.13
N GLY A 44 21.59 10.37 -28.67
CA GLY A 44 22.29 9.43 -29.56
C GLY A 44 21.41 8.27 -30.07
N MET A 45 20.16 8.16 -29.58
CA MET A 45 19.31 7.00 -29.89
C MET A 45 18.68 7.01 -31.28
N ASP A 46 18.61 8.14 -31.97
CA ASP A 46 18.02 8.25 -33.33
C ASP A 46 18.64 7.27 -34.32
N LYS A 47 19.93 7.03 -34.22
CA LYS A 47 20.65 6.04 -35.04
C LYS A 47 20.06 4.62 -34.83
N TYR A 48 19.77 4.27 -33.59
CA TYR A 48 19.28 2.95 -33.24
C TYR A 48 17.79 2.79 -33.57
N ILE A 49 17.01 3.87 -33.52
CA ILE A 49 15.63 3.90 -34.00
C ILE A 49 15.59 3.56 -35.51
N ASN A 50 16.47 4.17 -36.30
CA ASN A 50 16.56 3.91 -37.73
C ASN A 50 16.96 2.45 -38.04
N LEU A 51 17.90 1.88 -37.27
CA LEU A 51 18.30 0.49 -37.40
C LEU A 51 17.15 -0.47 -37.06
N GLN A 52 16.46 -0.21 -35.95
CA GLN A 52 15.31 -1.01 -35.52
C GLN A 52 14.19 -0.99 -36.57
N ASN A 53 13.86 0.20 -37.09
CA ASN A 53 12.78 0.37 -38.07
C ASN A 53 13.12 -0.19 -39.45
N ALA A 54 14.40 -0.34 -39.77
CA ALA A 54 14.84 -1.00 -41.00
C ALA A 54 14.57 -2.50 -40.96
N VAL A 55 14.65 -3.12 -39.78
CA VAL A 55 14.45 -4.56 -39.56
C VAL A 55 12.98 -4.88 -39.24
N SER A 56 12.39 -4.17 -38.29
CA SER A 56 11.01 -4.42 -37.82
C SER A 56 10.05 -3.38 -38.38
N LYS A 57 9.39 -3.70 -39.48
CA LYS A 57 8.40 -2.82 -40.13
C LYS A 57 7.04 -2.83 -39.44
N ASP A 58 6.70 -3.92 -38.76
CA ASP A 58 5.40 -4.12 -38.15
C ASP A 58 5.29 -3.36 -36.78
N TRP A 59 6.42 -3.01 -36.19
CA TRP A 59 6.52 -2.32 -34.89
C TRP A 59 7.56 -1.21 -34.93
N PRO A 60 7.27 -0.08 -35.59
CA PRO A 60 8.23 1.02 -35.68
C PRO A 60 8.46 1.66 -34.30
N ALA A 61 9.71 1.76 -33.92
CA ALA A 61 10.13 2.49 -32.73
C ALA A 61 10.12 4.00 -33.05
N HIS A 62 9.49 4.80 -32.21
CA HIS A 62 9.46 6.26 -32.35
C HIS A 62 10.46 6.96 -31.44
N ALA A 63 10.72 6.39 -30.25
CA ALA A 63 11.67 6.90 -29.27
C ALA A 63 12.13 5.78 -28.36
N PHE A 64 13.34 5.90 -27.80
CA PHE A 64 13.82 5.15 -26.66
C PHE A 64 13.73 6.02 -25.42
N HIS A 65 13.04 5.55 -24.40
CA HIS A 65 12.94 6.23 -23.11
C HIS A 65 13.68 5.43 -22.06
N PHE A 66 14.52 6.09 -21.31
CA PHE A 66 15.21 5.50 -20.18
C PHE A 66 14.52 5.88 -18.89
N GLU A 67 14.26 4.90 -18.06
CA GLU A 67 13.55 5.10 -16.81
C GLU A 67 14.42 4.68 -15.63
N PRO A 68 14.46 5.48 -14.54
CA PRO A 68 15.18 5.09 -13.33
C PRO A 68 14.66 3.77 -12.78
N LEU A 69 15.57 2.88 -12.36
CA LEU A 69 15.22 1.58 -11.79
C LEU A 69 14.30 1.71 -10.56
N THR A 70 14.45 2.81 -9.80
CA THR A 70 13.66 3.10 -8.60
C THR A 70 12.19 3.38 -8.87
N THR A 71 11.86 3.89 -10.06
CA THR A 71 10.48 4.23 -10.47
C THR A 71 9.88 3.19 -11.40
N LEU A 72 10.67 2.21 -11.85
CA LEU A 72 10.26 1.21 -12.83
C LEU A 72 9.00 0.44 -12.40
N ALA A 73 8.92 0.03 -11.13
CA ALA A 73 7.76 -0.71 -10.61
C ALA A 73 6.49 0.14 -10.61
N GLN A 74 6.61 1.45 -10.34
CA GLN A 74 5.47 2.37 -10.29
C GLN A 74 4.92 2.70 -11.67
N ASN A 75 5.80 2.75 -12.70
CA ASN A 75 5.44 3.17 -14.05
C ASN A 75 5.30 1.99 -15.04
N SER A 76 5.38 0.75 -14.55
CA SER A 76 5.35 -0.44 -15.41
C SER A 76 3.94 -0.94 -15.74
N PHE A 77 2.88 -0.38 -15.15
CA PHE A 77 1.51 -0.82 -15.36
C PHE A 77 1.02 -0.69 -16.81
N ASP A 78 1.56 0.26 -17.57
CA ASP A 78 1.20 0.51 -18.98
C ASP A 78 2.22 -0.10 -19.96
N LYS A 79 3.26 -0.77 -19.45
CA LYS A 79 4.33 -1.32 -20.28
C LYS A 79 4.13 -2.81 -20.48
N ARG A 80 4.23 -3.24 -21.74
CA ARG A 80 4.16 -4.66 -22.13
C ARG A 80 5.48 -5.37 -21.79
N SER A 81 5.88 -5.33 -20.51
CA SER A 81 7.12 -5.91 -20.00
C SER A 81 6.80 -7.01 -18.99
N ASN A 82 7.49 -8.15 -19.11
CA ASN A 82 7.43 -9.22 -18.12
C ASN A 82 8.39 -8.98 -16.94
N PHE A 83 9.17 -7.90 -16.96
CA PHE A 83 10.21 -7.65 -15.95
C PHE A 83 9.67 -6.97 -14.68
N ALA A 84 8.75 -6.04 -14.82
CA ALA A 84 8.12 -5.38 -13.68
C ALA A 84 6.62 -5.19 -13.99
N ARG A 85 5.77 -5.77 -13.17
CA ARG A 85 4.33 -5.53 -13.21
C ARG A 85 3.97 -4.62 -12.05
N GLY A 86 3.75 -3.34 -12.33
CA GLY A 86 3.19 -2.39 -11.38
C GLY A 86 1.67 -2.51 -11.33
N ALA A 87 1.10 -2.35 -10.15
CA ALA A 87 -0.35 -2.24 -10.02
C ALA A 87 -0.82 -0.90 -10.61
N HIS A 88 -1.91 -0.94 -11.37
CA HIS A 88 -2.49 0.29 -11.94
C HIS A 88 -2.89 1.26 -10.81
N PRO A 89 -2.46 2.54 -10.84
CA PRO A 89 -2.75 3.50 -9.77
C PRO A 89 -4.25 3.62 -9.44
N ALA A 90 -5.12 3.57 -10.45
CA ALA A 90 -6.57 3.58 -10.25
C ALA A 90 -7.04 2.35 -9.45
N GLY A 91 -6.42 1.19 -9.62
CA GLY A 91 -6.74 -0.01 -8.83
C GLY A 91 -6.39 0.19 -7.35
N LEU A 92 -5.21 0.73 -7.08
CA LEU A 92 -4.76 1.03 -5.72
C LEU A 92 -5.67 2.08 -5.04
N ILE A 93 -6.04 3.14 -5.77
CA ILE A 93 -6.97 4.16 -5.27
C ILE A 93 -8.34 3.55 -4.97
N THR A 94 -8.86 2.71 -5.86
CA THR A 94 -10.17 2.07 -5.70
C THR A 94 -10.18 1.16 -4.46
N ILE A 95 -9.18 0.30 -4.29
CA ILE A 95 -9.06 -0.57 -3.12
C ILE A 95 -8.94 0.25 -1.84
N SER A 96 -8.12 1.31 -1.85
CA SER A 96 -7.95 2.20 -0.71
C SER A 96 -9.25 2.92 -0.33
N LEU A 97 -10.02 3.36 -1.32
CA LEU A 97 -11.32 4.00 -1.09
C LEU A 97 -12.34 3.02 -0.50
N ILE A 98 -12.39 1.79 -1.02
CA ILE A 98 -13.25 0.73 -0.46
C ILE A 98 -12.86 0.44 0.99
N ALA A 99 -11.57 0.30 1.29
CA ALA A 99 -11.09 0.09 2.65
C ALA A 99 -11.49 1.23 3.58
N LEU A 100 -11.36 2.47 3.13
CA LEU A 100 -11.77 3.66 3.90
C LEU A 100 -13.27 3.66 4.21
N ILE A 101 -14.11 3.33 3.23
CA ILE A 101 -15.57 3.23 3.40
C ILE A 101 -15.92 2.12 4.40
N LEU A 102 -15.26 0.95 4.33
CA LEU A 102 -15.47 -0.15 5.28
C LEU A 102 -15.09 0.23 6.70
N ILE A 103 -13.96 0.94 6.88
CA ILE A 103 -13.54 1.46 8.19
C ILE A 103 -14.57 2.48 8.72
N ALA A 104 -15.02 3.41 7.89
CA ALA A 104 -16.04 4.39 8.28
C ALA A 104 -17.34 3.71 8.72
N LEU A 105 -17.78 2.71 7.97
CA LEU A 105 -18.98 1.92 8.31
C LEU A 105 -18.81 1.16 9.63
N ALA A 106 -17.64 0.55 9.85
CA ALA A 106 -17.33 -0.14 11.11
C ALA A 106 -17.32 0.83 12.30
N CYS A 107 -16.70 2.01 12.15
CA CYS A 107 -16.72 3.06 13.17
C CYS A 107 -18.15 3.53 13.48
N PHE A 108 -18.95 3.73 12.45
CA PHE A 108 -20.35 4.16 12.62
C PHE A 108 -21.18 3.10 13.37
N ASN A 109 -21.02 1.84 13.00
CA ASN A 109 -21.66 0.73 13.68
C ASN A 109 -21.26 0.65 15.17
N TYR A 110 -19.95 0.79 15.45
CA TYR A 110 -19.45 0.82 16.83
C TYR A 110 -20.03 2.00 17.62
N VAL A 111 -20.09 3.20 17.04
CA VAL A 111 -20.68 4.39 17.68
C VAL A 111 -22.14 4.11 18.10
N ASN A 112 -22.94 3.50 17.23
CA ASN A 112 -24.34 3.18 17.53
C ASN A 112 -24.44 2.20 18.72
N ILE A 113 -23.62 1.14 18.72
CA ILE A 113 -23.61 0.15 19.82
C ILE A 113 -23.10 0.80 21.12
N ALA A 114 -22.06 1.64 21.04
CA ALA A 114 -21.49 2.30 22.19
C ALA A 114 -22.48 3.28 22.85
N VAL A 115 -23.23 4.07 22.06
CA VAL A 115 -24.27 4.98 22.57
C VAL A 115 -25.38 4.20 23.27
N VAL A 116 -25.91 3.12 22.66
CA VAL A 116 -26.94 2.28 23.28
C VAL A 116 -26.42 1.61 24.56
N SER A 117 -25.20 1.11 24.57
CA SER A 117 -24.59 0.50 25.75
C SER A 117 -24.37 1.50 26.88
N ALA A 118 -24.04 2.74 26.51
CA ALA A 118 -23.82 3.82 27.45
C ALA A 118 -25.11 4.26 28.18
N THR A 119 -26.26 4.23 27.51
CA THR A 119 -27.53 4.55 28.18
C THR A 119 -27.85 3.57 29.31
N ARG A 120 -27.44 2.33 29.23
CA ARG A 120 -27.56 1.32 30.30
C ARG A 120 -26.66 1.62 31.51
N ARG A 121 -25.54 2.35 31.31
CA ARG A 121 -24.56 2.71 32.35
C ARG A 121 -24.76 4.11 32.94
N LEU A 122 -25.82 4.82 32.55
CA LEU A 122 -26.07 6.21 33.01
C LEU A 122 -26.12 6.33 34.52
N LYS A 123 -26.74 5.37 35.24
CA LYS A 123 -26.81 5.37 36.71
C LYS A 123 -25.41 5.29 37.33
N GLU A 124 -24.56 4.40 36.83
CA GLU A 124 -23.16 4.24 37.31
C GLU A 124 -22.37 5.55 37.07
N ILE A 125 -22.51 6.15 35.90
CA ILE A 125 -21.86 7.41 35.55
C ILE A 125 -22.35 8.55 36.43
N GLY A 126 -23.67 8.59 36.71
CA GLY A 126 -24.28 9.54 37.64
C GLY A 126 -23.69 9.43 39.04
N ILE A 127 -23.59 8.22 39.59
CA ILE A 127 -22.98 7.96 40.90
C ILE A 127 -21.53 8.43 40.93
N ARG A 128 -20.73 8.08 39.91
CA ARG A 128 -19.31 8.53 39.81
C ARG A 128 -19.18 10.04 39.78
N LYS A 129 -20.07 10.77 39.14
CA LYS A 129 -20.06 12.22 39.12
C LYS A 129 -20.40 12.82 40.49
N VAL A 130 -21.35 12.22 41.24
CA VAL A 130 -21.73 12.66 42.59
C VAL A 130 -20.56 12.39 43.54
N VAL A 131 -19.81 11.33 43.38
CA VAL A 131 -18.60 11.00 44.17
C VAL A 131 -17.38 11.88 43.78
N GLY A 132 -17.50 12.73 42.75
CA GLY A 132 -16.48 13.72 42.42
C GLY A 132 -15.70 13.49 41.12
N SER A 133 -16.10 12.51 40.28
CA SER A 133 -15.47 12.34 39.01
C SER A 133 -15.77 13.49 38.07
N ASN A 134 -14.70 14.10 37.50
CA ASN A 134 -14.88 15.17 36.54
C ASN A 134 -15.13 14.64 35.14
N ARG A 135 -15.70 15.49 34.25
CA ARG A 135 -16.03 15.14 32.87
C ARG A 135 -14.84 14.63 32.07
N GLY A 136 -13.65 15.24 32.26
CA GLY A 136 -12.44 14.85 31.54
C GLY A 136 -11.91 13.46 31.92
N GLN A 137 -12.12 13.03 33.16
CA GLN A 137 -11.77 11.69 33.61
C GLN A 137 -12.63 10.63 32.90
N LEU A 138 -13.95 10.86 32.82
CA LEU A 138 -14.86 9.98 32.11
C LEU A 138 -14.53 9.89 30.62
N VAL A 139 -14.29 11.03 29.95
CA VAL A 139 -13.91 11.05 28.53
C VAL A 139 -12.61 10.25 28.31
N ARG A 140 -11.58 10.48 29.12
CA ARG A 140 -10.30 9.73 29.00
C ARG A 140 -10.50 8.24 29.21
N GLN A 141 -11.32 7.84 30.19
CA GLN A 141 -11.61 6.44 30.44
C GLN A 141 -12.28 5.79 29.22
N PHE A 142 -13.36 6.39 28.67
CA PHE A 142 -14.03 5.84 27.51
C PHE A 142 -13.14 5.81 26.27
N LEU A 143 -12.32 6.81 26.04
CA LEU A 143 -11.38 6.82 24.92
C LEU A 143 -10.30 5.76 25.07
N SER A 144 -9.77 5.55 26.29
CA SER A 144 -8.76 4.50 26.54
C SER A 144 -9.36 3.09 26.39
N GLU A 145 -10.58 2.85 26.87
CA GLU A 145 -11.29 1.60 26.66
C GLU A 145 -11.49 1.33 25.16
N ASN A 146 -11.92 2.32 24.40
CA ASN A 146 -12.11 2.21 22.95
C ASN A 146 -10.80 1.96 22.22
N LEU A 147 -9.76 2.70 22.56
CA LEU A 147 -8.44 2.54 21.95
C LEU A 147 -7.87 1.14 22.19
N LEU A 148 -8.11 0.57 23.39
CA LEU A 148 -7.72 -0.80 23.72
C LEU A 148 -8.46 -1.82 22.83
N ILE A 149 -9.76 -1.62 22.61
CA ILE A 149 -10.56 -2.48 21.73
C ILE A 149 -10.07 -2.39 20.28
N CYS A 150 -9.80 -1.16 19.80
CA CYS A 150 -9.27 -0.95 18.46
C CYS A 150 -7.87 -1.59 18.29
N MET A 151 -7.03 -1.54 19.33
CA MET A 151 -5.71 -2.18 19.32
C MET A 151 -5.83 -3.71 19.24
N ILE A 152 -6.72 -4.32 20.02
CA ILE A 152 -6.96 -5.77 19.94
C ILE A 152 -7.50 -6.15 18.56
N ALA A 153 -8.43 -5.37 18.02
CA ALA A 153 -8.98 -5.60 16.70
C ALA A 153 -7.91 -5.46 15.58
N LEU A 154 -7.01 -4.48 15.72
CA LEU A 154 -5.90 -4.29 14.79
C LEU A 154 -4.93 -5.48 14.81
N ILE A 155 -4.58 -5.97 16.00
CA ILE A 155 -3.72 -7.16 16.15
C ILE A 155 -4.41 -8.38 15.54
N ALA A 156 -5.68 -8.61 15.86
CA ALA A 156 -6.45 -9.72 15.31
C ALA A 156 -6.57 -9.64 13.79
N GLY A 157 -6.83 -8.42 13.25
CA GLY A 157 -6.85 -8.17 11.82
C GLY A 157 -5.50 -8.42 11.15
N GLY A 158 -4.39 -8.02 11.78
CA GLY A 158 -3.03 -8.31 11.31
C GLY A 158 -2.73 -9.80 11.26
N VAL A 159 -3.12 -10.54 12.30
CA VAL A 159 -2.97 -12.02 12.33
C VAL A 159 -3.79 -12.67 11.20
N LEU A 160 -5.03 -12.25 11.00
CA LEU A 160 -5.85 -12.76 9.91
C LEU A 160 -5.26 -12.40 8.53
N ALA A 161 -4.73 -11.19 8.39
CA ALA A 161 -4.08 -10.76 7.16
C ALA A 161 -2.88 -11.65 6.82
N GLU A 162 -2.01 -11.92 7.79
CA GLU A 162 -0.79 -12.72 7.61
C GLU A 162 -1.08 -14.19 7.33
N PHE A 163 -1.95 -14.81 8.13
CA PHE A 163 -2.12 -16.26 8.09
C PHE A 163 -3.24 -16.76 7.16
N ILE A 164 -4.17 -15.90 6.79
CA ILE A 164 -5.33 -16.29 5.97
C ILE A 164 -5.35 -15.50 4.65
N PHE A 165 -5.36 -14.17 4.72
CA PHE A 165 -5.58 -13.37 3.52
C PHE A 165 -4.35 -13.34 2.61
N LEU A 166 -3.15 -13.18 3.16
CA LEU A 166 -1.92 -13.11 2.37
C LEU A 166 -1.61 -14.42 1.63
N PRO A 167 -1.67 -15.61 2.27
CA PRO A 167 -1.51 -16.87 1.56
C PRO A 167 -2.59 -17.11 0.50
N GLY A 168 -3.85 -16.79 0.81
CA GLY A 168 -4.94 -16.92 -0.15
C GLY A 168 -4.76 -15.99 -1.36
N PHE A 169 -4.32 -14.76 -1.12
CA PHE A 169 -4.06 -13.80 -2.19
C PHE A 169 -2.86 -14.21 -3.05
N ASN A 170 -1.79 -14.71 -2.42
CA ASN A 170 -0.63 -15.24 -3.14
C ASN A 170 -0.97 -16.45 -4.02
N GLN A 171 -1.88 -17.31 -3.58
CA GLN A 171 -2.36 -18.42 -4.43
C GLN A 171 -3.11 -17.91 -5.67
N LEU A 172 -3.89 -16.84 -5.54
CA LEU A 172 -4.58 -16.21 -6.69
C LEU A 172 -3.59 -15.55 -7.65
N LEU A 173 -2.53 -14.95 -7.14
CA LEU A 173 -1.49 -14.28 -7.93
C LEU A 173 -0.40 -15.23 -8.44
N ALA A 174 -0.34 -16.46 -7.97
CA ALA A 174 0.68 -17.44 -8.35
C ALA A 174 0.75 -17.70 -9.87
N VAL A 175 -0.38 -17.54 -10.57
CA VAL A 175 -0.46 -17.64 -12.05
C VAL A 175 0.44 -16.60 -12.71
N ASP A 176 0.67 -15.46 -12.06
CA ASP A 176 1.48 -14.35 -12.57
C ASP A 176 2.91 -14.32 -12.01
N GLY A 177 3.26 -15.27 -11.14
CA GLY A 177 4.59 -15.34 -10.51
C GLY A 177 4.87 -14.19 -9.52
N VAL A 178 3.82 -13.49 -9.05
CA VAL A 178 3.93 -12.41 -8.06
C VAL A 178 3.63 -12.97 -6.68
N THR A 179 4.52 -12.75 -5.71
CA THR A 179 4.31 -13.02 -4.30
C THR A 179 4.31 -11.71 -3.52
N LEU A 180 3.30 -11.53 -2.67
CA LEU A 180 3.24 -10.42 -1.73
C LEU A 180 3.79 -10.88 -0.38
N GLU A 181 4.65 -10.06 0.19
CA GLU A 181 5.20 -10.25 1.54
C GLU A 181 5.07 -8.95 2.32
N LEU A 182 4.72 -9.06 3.60
CA LEU A 182 4.65 -7.91 4.49
C LEU A 182 5.96 -7.79 5.27
N GLU A 183 6.75 -6.79 4.92
CA GLU A 183 8.06 -6.54 5.54
C GLU A 183 7.92 -5.79 6.87
N TYR A 184 7.47 -6.47 7.92
CA TYR A 184 7.24 -5.85 9.23
C TYR A 184 8.51 -5.30 9.88
N LEU A 185 9.65 -5.95 9.69
CA LEU A 185 10.90 -5.59 10.38
C LEU A 185 11.69 -4.50 9.67
N THR A 186 11.58 -4.43 8.35
CA THR A 186 12.41 -3.56 7.50
C THR A 186 11.71 -2.26 7.11
N ASN A 187 10.36 -2.20 7.25
CA ASN A 187 9.59 -1.05 6.81
C ASN A 187 8.94 -0.28 7.99
N PRO A 188 9.62 0.76 8.52
CA PRO A 188 9.07 1.57 9.61
C PRO A 188 7.81 2.35 9.22
N ALA A 189 7.59 2.62 7.91
CA ALA A 189 6.39 3.29 7.43
C ALA A 189 5.13 2.45 7.66
N LEU A 190 5.24 1.12 7.65
CA LEU A 190 4.14 0.20 7.96
C LEU A 190 3.66 0.37 9.41
N TRP A 191 4.59 0.49 10.35
CA TRP A 191 4.25 0.74 11.76
C TRP A 191 3.64 2.13 11.98
N GLY A 192 4.17 3.13 11.26
CA GLY A 192 3.58 4.48 11.25
C GLY A 192 2.13 4.45 10.72
N PHE A 193 1.88 3.71 9.66
CA PHE A 193 0.53 3.51 9.12
C PHE A 193 -0.41 2.84 10.14
N PHE A 194 0.00 1.77 10.80
CA PHE A 194 -0.81 1.10 11.82
C PHE A 194 -1.09 2.00 13.02
N LEU A 195 -0.12 2.80 13.45
CA LEU A 195 -0.31 3.76 14.53
C LEU A 195 -1.33 4.84 14.15
N ILE A 196 -1.21 5.43 12.96
CA ILE A 196 -2.16 6.42 12.45
C ILE A 196 -3.55 5.80 12.33
N LEU A 197 -3.66 4.59 11.77
CA LEU A 197 -4.91 3.88 11.64
C LEU A 197 -5.58 3.64 13.01
N LEU A 198 -4.82 3.20 14.01
CA LEU A 198 -5.29 3.00 15.38
C LEU A 198 -5.81 4.29 16.00
N ILE A 199 -5.08 5.38 15.85
CA ILE A 199 -5.46 6.69 16.41
C ILE A 199 -6.73 7.20 15.72
N LEU A 200 -6.77 7.18 14.39
CA LEU A 200 -7.91 7.66 13.62
C LEU A 200 -9.18 6.84 13.89
N THR A 201 -9.08 5.52 13.91
CA THR A 201 -10.23 4.64 14.20
C THR A 201 -10.65 4.76 15.66
N GLY A 202 -9.71 4.78 16.60
CA GLY A 202 -9.99 4.90 18.03
C GLY A 202 -10.64 6.24 18.38
N LEU A 203 -10.15 7.35 17.84
CA LEU A 203 -10.77 8.65 18.03
C LEU A 203 -12.08 8.79 17.26
N GLY A 204 -12.13 8.36 16.00
CA GLY A 204 -13.33 8.46 15.16
C GLY A 204 -14.52 7.69 15.72
N SER A 205 -14.28 6.49 16.27
CA SER A 205 -15.34 5.68 16.87
C SER A 205 -15.63 6.03 18.33
N GLY A 206 -14.64 6.46 19.10
CA GLY A 206 -14.75 6.68 20.55
C GLY A 206 -15.13 8.10 20.98
N ALA A 207 -14.80 9.11 20.18
CA ALA A 207 -14.99 10.51 20.59
C ALA A 207 -16.47 10.85 20.83
N TYR A 208 -17.33 10.53 19.85
CA TYR A 208 -18.75 10.87 19.95
C TYR A 208 -19.42 10.24 21.20
N PRO A 209 -19.33 8.90 21.44
CA PRO A 209 -19.88 8.30 22.65
C PRO A 209 -19.29 8.90 23.94
N ALA A 210 -17.97 9.12 23.99
CA ALA A 210 -17.29 9.66 25.18
C ALA A 210 -17.82 11.06 25.54
N PHE A 211 -17.95 11.94 24.57
CA PHE A 211 -18.49 13.29 24.79
C PHE A 211 -19.99 13.27 25.11
N TYR A 212 -20.75 12.44 24.42
CA TYR A 212 -22.19 12.30 24.63
C TYR A 212 -22.50 11.87 26.07
N ILE A 213 -21.87 10.78 26.53
CA ILE A 213 -22.07 10.23 27.85
C ILE A 213 -21.59 11.20 28.95
N SER A 214 -20.43 11.81 28.74
CA SER A 214 -19.86 12.75 29.73
C SER A 214 -20.70 14.02 29.91
N ALA A 215 -21.58 14.34 28.95
CA ALA A 215 -22.45 15.53 29.02
C ALA A 215 -23.68 15.34 29.90
N PHE A 216 -24.11 14.10 30.22
CA PHE A 216 -25.29 13.86 31.06
C PHE A 216 -25.13 14.44 32.46
N LYS A 217 -26.21 15.12 32.95
CA LYS A 217 -26.27 15.68 34.28
C LYS A 217 -26.93 14.67 35.24
N PRO A 218 -26.44 14.48 36.47
CA PRO A 218 -26.99 13.52 37.43
C PRO A 218 -28.46 13.75 37.79
N VAL A 219 -28.93 14.99 37.68
CA VAL A 219 -30.31 15.35 38.04
C VAL A 219 -31.37 14.80 37.05
N ASN A 220 -30.96 14.36 35.87
CA ASN A 220 -31.85 13.87 34.82
C ASN A 220 -31.86 12.33 34.74
N ILE A 221 -31.33 11.63 35.74
CA ILE A 221 -31.28 10.18 35.86
C ILE A 221 -32.13 9.73 37.02
#